data_f7cfc312ce1d81dc176395cf85839604
#
_entry.id   f7cfc312ce1d81dc176395cf85839604
#
_cell.length_a   1.000
_cell.length_b   1.000
_cell.length_c   1.000
_cell.angle_alpha   90.00
_cell.angle_beta   90.00
_cell.angle_gamma   90.00
#
_symmetry.space_group_name_H-M   'P 1'
#
loop_
_entity.id
_entity.type
_entity.pdbx_description
1 polymer ?
#
loop_
_entity_poly.entity_id
_entity_poly.type
_entity_poly.pdbx_seq_one_letter_code
_entity_poly.pdbx_strand_id
1 'polypeptide(L)'
;MITSAKTSTSEMIKVEQKLSVQYKIFADDSSAIRSLDWDRSRFDIEFGLRNGTTYNSFIIKGEKLAIIDTSHAKFEKLLFEQLLREVDPKEIDYLITSHTEPDHSGLIGNLLTLNPNITVVGSKLALKFIEDQIHIPFKSLEVKSGQYLDLGANPTSGVNHNIEFISAPNLHWPDTIFSYDHGTNVLYTCDAFGLHYCSNEFFDSNQKEIYEDFRFYYDCLMGPNARSVLQAIKRIDKLPELKTIAVGHGPLLHNQVNFWKEKYSEWSSNKSKGNEFVSVCYISDYGYCDRLSQAISHGISKADAQVQLIDLRSSDPQELTGLISESKAIVIPTWPVNSDNELKESLGTLFAALKPKQFTAVYDAFGGNDEPIDSLANKLRELGQKEAFSPLRVKNIPDPIIYQQFEEAGTDLGQLINKKKNIASMKSIDSNLDKALGRLSGGLYVVTASQGEGLTFRQSAMVASWVSQASFSPVSYTHLRAHETEAD
;
A
#
# COMPACT_ATOMS: atom_id res chain seq x y z
N MET A 1 -21.22 56.95 26.22
CA MET A 1 -19.85 56.38 26.22
C MET A 1 -20.00 54.93 25.80
N ILE A 2 -19.68 54.66 24.57
CA ILE A 2 -19.79 53.33 23.97
C ILE A 2 -18.35 52.76 24.06
N THR A 3 -18.15 51.75 24.88
CA THR A 3 -16.89 51.04 24.97
C THR A 3 -16.80 50.01 23.88
N SER A 4 -15.84 50.22 22.98
CA SER A 4 -15.44 49.33 21.89
C SER A 4 -14.89 48.03 22.45
N ALA A 5 -15.50 46.91 22.13
CA ALA A 5 -14.96 45.58 22.33
C ALA A 5 -13.86 45.33 21.28
N LYS A 6 -12.64 45.12 21.76
CA LYS A 6 -11.52 44.63 20.91
C LYS A 6 -11.75 43.16 20.59
N THR A 7 -12.04 42.88 19.34
CA THR A 7 -11.96 41.53 18.77
C THR A 7 -10.49 41.06 18.76
N SER A 8 -10.16 40.09 19.57
CA SER A 8 -8.87 39.43 19.51
C SER A 8 -8.85 38.47 18.31
N THR A 9 -8.19 38.89 17.25
CA THR A 9 -7.78 37.96 16.16
C THR A 9 -6.76 37.00 16.74
N SER A 10 -7.14 35.73 16.84
CA SER A 10 -6.17 34.66 17.14
C SER A 10 -5.25 34.53 15.95
N GLU A 11 -4.02 35.02 16.07
CA GLU A 11 -2.94 34.68 15.14
C GLU A 11 -2.64 33.18 15.30
N MET A 12 -2.97 32.40 14.27
CA MET A 12 -2.49 31.03 14.16
C MET A 12 -0.96 31.11 14.01
N ILE A 13 -0.22 30.67 15.03
CA ILE A 13 1.22 30.48 14.94
C ILE A 13 1.42 29.37 13.90
N LYS A 14 1.85 29.70 12.68
CA LYS A 14 2.37 28.74 11.72
C LYS A 14 3.69 28.21 12.28
N VAL A 15 3.67 26.98 12.80
CA VAL A 15 4.89 26.25 13.11
C VAL A 15 5.54 25.94 11.75
N GLU A 16 6.69 26.54 11.48
CA GLU A 16 7.48 26.22 10.29
C GLU A 16 7.97 24.77 10.41
N GLN A 17 7.54 23.88 9.50
CA GLN A 17 7.99 22.49 9.49
C GLN A 17 9.50 22.45 9.24
N LYS A 18 10.20 21.65 10.02
CA LYS A 18 11.64 21.44 9.85
C LYS A 18 11.89 20.47 8.69
N LEU A 19 12.07 21.02 7.49
CA LEU A 19 12.38 20.29 6.28
C LEU A 19 13.82 20.55 5.86
N SER A 20 14.51 19.50 5.43
CA SER A 20 15.87 19.60 4.88
C SER A 20 16.12 18.50 3.85
N VAL A 21 17.19 18.65 3.07
CA VAL A 21 17.59 17.66 2.06
C VAL A 21 19.02 17.25 2.29
N GLN A 22 19.30 15.97 2.17
CA GLN A 22 20.64 15.38 2.23
C GLN A 22 20.97 14.74 0.89
N TYR A 23 22.13 15.04 0.33
CA TYR A 23 22.65 14.41 -0.87
C TYR A 23 23.90 13.58 -0.56
N LYS A 24 23.99 12.38 -1.16
CA LYS A 24 25.20 11.56 -1.04
C LYS A 24 25.33 10.58 -2.22
N ILE A 25 26.54 10.46 -2.75
CA ILE A 25 26.94 9.35 -3.61
C ILE A 25 27.16 8.13 -2.71
N PHE A 26 26.50 7.00 -2.99
CA PHE A 26 26.50 5.82 -2.12
C PHE A 26 26.95 4.53 -2.82
N ALA A 27 26.98 4.53 -4.15
CA ALA A 27 27.58 3.50 -4.97
C ALA A 27 28.16 4.16 -6.23
N ASP A 28 28.89 3.40 -7.04
CA ASP A 28 29.49 3.93 -8.29
C ASP A 28 28.39 4.55 -9.16
N ASP A 29 28.57 5.84 -9.51
CA ASP A 29 27.67 6.63 -10.33
C ASP A 29 26.22 6.73 -9.83
N SER A 30 25.97 6.26 -8.60
CA SER A 30 24.65 6.24 -7.97
C SER A 30 24.63 7.13 -6.73
N SER A 31 23.65 8.03 -6.68
CA SER A 31 23.47 8.96 -5.57
C SER A 31 22.01 9.02 -5.11
N ALA A 32 21.80 9.49 -3.88
CA ALA A 32 20.47 9.72 -3.34
C ALA A 32 20.29 11.17 -2.89
N ILE A 33 19.10 11.69 -3.12
CA ILE A 33 18.56 12.90 -2.52
C ILE A 33 17.52 12.43 -1.49
N ARG A 34 17.85 12.56 -0.20
CA ARG A 34 16.93 12.22 0.89
C ARG A 34 16.24 13.48 1.37
N SER A 35 14.93 13.54 1.24
CA SER A 35 14.09 14.63 1.75
C SER A 35 13.73 14.30 3.21
N LEU A 36 14.29 15.03 4.17
CA LEU A 36 14.17 14.77 5.61
C LEU A 36 13.03 15.58 6.21
N ASP A 37 12.00 14.89 6.68
CA ASP A 37 10.79 15.41 7.30
C ASP A 37 10.81 15.16 8.82
N TRP A 38 11.49 16.04 9.55
CA TRP A 38 11.75 15.87 10.97
C TRP A 38 10.51 15.92 11.86
N ASP A 39 9.50 16.66 11.43
CA ASP A 39 8.29 16.95 12.22
C ASP A 39 7.07 16.15 11.74
N ARG A 40 7.27 15.17 10.86
CA ARG A 40 6.17 14.30 10.42
C ARG A 40 5.71 13.45 11.58
N SER A 41 4.52 13.73 12.11
CA SER A 41 3.96 13.07 13.28
C SER A 41 3.00 11.92 12.94
N ARG A 42 2.59 11.80 11.67
CA ARG A 42 1.65 10.76 11.20
C ARG A 42 1.99 10.33 9.79
N PHE A 43 1.89 9.05 9.57
CA PHE A 43 1.79 8.42 8.28
C PHE A 43 0.38 7.83 8.20
N ASP A 44 -0.37 8.17 7.16
CA ASP A 44 -1.82 7.97 7.09
C ASP A 44 -2.60 8.52 8.29
N ILE A 45 -3.92 8.29 8.30
CA ILE A 45 -4.79 8.76 9.41
C ILE A 45 -4.52 7.96 10.69
N GLU A 46 -4.04 6.71 10.56
CA GLU A 46 -4.02 5.72 11.64
C GLU A 46 -2.67 5.58 12.33
N PHE A 47 -1.54 5.91 11.68
CA PHE A 47 -0.22 5.61 12.21
C PHE A 47 0.53 6.84 12.71
N GLY A 48 0.77 6.90 14.03
CA GLY A 48 1.60 7.93 14.64
C GLY A 48 3.09 7.63 14.45
N LEU A 49 3.88 8.64 14.04
CA LEU A 49 5.33 8.54 13.91
C LEU A 49 6.03 9.19 15.10
N ARG A 50 7.10 8.56 15.58
CA ARG A 50 7.91 9.07 16.69
C ARG A 50 9.12 9.86 16.20
N ASN A 51 9.69 9.44 15.07
CA ASN A 51 11.00 9.89 14.60
C ASN A 51 10.93 10.53 13.21
N GLY A 52 9.79 11.11 12.82
CA GLY A 52 9.62 11.69 11.48
C GLY A 52 9.73 10.66 10.36
N THR A 53 10.06 11.11 9.14
CA THR A 53 10.29 10.24 7.99
C THR A 53 11.26 10.86 7.00
N THR A 54 11.67 10.10 5.99
CA THR A 54 12.38 10.61 4.81
C THR A 54 11.66 10.16 3.54
N TYR A 55 11.88 10.87 2.44
CA TYR A 55 11.47 10.45 1.11
C TYR A 55 12.72 10.44 0.24
N ASN A 56 13.10 9.27 -0.24
CA ASN A 56 14.37 9.07 -0.91
C ASN A 56 14.16 8.96 -2.43
N SER A 57 14.87 9.78 -3.19
CA SER A 57 14.95 9.77 -4.64
C SER A 57 16.38 9.45 -5.06
N PHE A 58 16.57 8.73 -6.17
CA PHE A 58 17.89 8.26 -6.56
C PHE A 58 18.23 8.72 -7.97
N ILE A 59 19.54 8.91 -8.22
CA ILE A 59 20.09 9.31 -9.51
C ILE A 59 21.11 8.25 -9.92
N ILE A 60 20.99 7.71 -11.13
CA ILE A 60 21.93 6.75 -11.73
C ILE A 60 22.47 7.38 -13.00
N LYS A 61 23.80 7.51 -13.09
CA LYS A 61 24.50 8.14 -14.21
C LYS A 61 25.26 7.10 -15.04
N GLY A 62 24.60 6.48 -16.02
CA GLY A 62 25.24 5.69 -17.07
C GLY A 62 25.62 6.54 -18.29
N GLU A 63 25.59 5.99 -19.49
CA GLU A 63 25.53 6.76 -20.76
C GLU A 63 24.20 7.54 -20.80
N LYS A 64 23.13 6.96 -20.24
CA LYS A 64 21.84 7.58 -20.02
C LYS A 64 21.63 7.84 -18.54
N LEU A 65 20.91 8.93 -18.26
CA LEU A 65 20.62 9.38 -16.91
C LEU A 65 19.23 8.93 -16.48
N ALA A 66 19.13 8.22 -15.36
CA ALA A 66 17.86 7.83 -14.76
C ALA A 66 17.66 8.43 -13.36
N ILE A 67 16.43 8.84 -13.08
CA ILE A 67 15.95 9.15 -11.73
C ILE A 67 15.04 7.99 -11.30
N ILE A 68 15.15 7.53 -10.05
CA ILE A 68 14.22 6.59 -9.45
C ILE A 68 13.44 7.31 -8.36
N ASP A 69 12.13 7.35 -8.52
CA ASP A 69 11.16 8.03 -7.67
C ASP A 69 11.43 9.53 -7.48
N THR A 70 10.43 10.25 -7.03
CA THR A 70 10.55 11.67 -6.68
C THR A 70 10.38 11.84 -5.16
N SER A 71 9.57 12.78 -4.71
CA SER A 71 9.34 13.04 -3.31
C SER A 71 7.93 13.60 -3.09
N HIS A 72 7.54 13.73 -1.83
CA HIS A 72 6.33 14.44 -1.44
C HIS A 72 6.34 15.90 -1.93
N ALA A 73 5.21 16.39 -2.44
CA ALA A 73 5.06 17.73 -3.04
C ALA A 73 5.60 18.88 -2.17
N LYS A 74 5.53 18.76 -0.84
CA LYS A 74 6.08 19.79 0.08
C LYS A 74 7.59 20.00 -0.03
N PHE A 75 8.33 19.05 -0.64
CA PHE A 75 9.76 19.15 -0.88
C PHE A 75 10.11 19.69 -2.26
N GLU A 76 9.14 20.13 -3.07
CA GLU A 76 9.36 20.60 -4.43
C GLU A 76 10.59 21.52 -4.54
N LYS A 77 10.60 22.60 -3.81
CA LYS A 77 11.69 23.57 -3.85
C LYS A 77 13.05 22.96 -3.46
N LEU A 78 13.09 22.24 -2.34
CA LEU A 78 14.34 21.69 -1.79
C LEU A 78 14.89 20.57 -2.68
N LEU A 79 14.03 19.68 -3.16
CA LEU A 79 14.43 18.60 -4.06
C LEU A 79 14.99 19.16 -5.36
N PHE A 80 14.28 20.08 -6.02
CA PHE A 80 14.74 20.63 -7.30
C PHE A 80 15.97 21.52 -7.14
N GLU A 81 16.10 22.31 -6.07
CA GLU A 81 17.33 23.02 -5.79
C GLU A 81 18.54 22.09 -5.68
N GLN A 82 18.38 20.93 -5.04
CA GLN A 82 19.46 19.94 -4.95
C GLN A 82 19.68 19.20 -6.28
N LEU A 83 18.61 18.75 -6.94
CA LEU A 83 18.68 18.04 -8.22
C LEU A 83 19.41 18.87 -9.28
N LEU A 84 19.06 20.16 -9.39
CA LEU A 84 19.68 21.10 -10.35
C LEU A 84 21.17 21.39 -10.10
N ARG A 85 21.69 21.09 -8.91
CA ARG A 85 23.13 21.16 -8.61
C ARG A 85 23.87 19.94 -9.12
N GLU A 86 23.18 18.81 -9.22
CA GLU A 86 23.79 17.52 -9.52
C GLU A 86 23.67 17.11 -11.00
N VAL A 87 22.58 17.53 -11.66
CA VAL A 87 22.28 17.15 -13.04
C VAL A 87 21.55 18.29 -13.76
N ASP A 88 21.78 18.42 -15.07
CA ASP A 88 20.90 19.22 -15.93
C ASP A 88 19.60 18.41 -16.16
N PRO A 89 18.41 18.94 -15.83
CA PRO A 89 17.15 18.22 -16.07
C PRO A 89 16.96 17.79 -17.54
N LYS A 90 17.57 18.51 -18.47
CA LYS A 90 17.48 18.18 -19.91
C LYS A 90 18.23 16.91 -20.29
N GLU A 91 19.18 16.48 -19.46
CA GLU A 91 19.95 15.26 -19.65
C GLU A 91 19.26 14.02 -19.05
N ILE A 92 18.15 14.20 -18.33
CA ILE A 92 17.41 13.08 -17.75
C ILE A 92 16.66 12.35 -18.86
N ASP A 93 17.04 11.10 -19.12
CA ASP A 93 16.41 10.22 -20.10
C ASP A 93 15.20 9.49 -19.51
N TYR A 94 15.33 9.00 -18.30
CA TYR A 94 14.33 8.14 -17.66
C TYR A 94 13.95 8.62 -16.25
N LEU A 95 12.66 8.47 -15.96
CA LEU A 95 12.13 8.51 -14.60
C LEU A 95 11.50 7.14 -14.29
N ILE A 96 12.17 6.35 -13.48
CA ILE A 96 11.68 5.05 -13.04
C ILE A 96 10.79 5.29 -11.83
N THR A 97 9.53 4.88 -11.92
CA THR A 97 8.56 4.98 -10.84
C THR A 97 8.35 3.61 -10.23
N SER A 98 8.83 3.44 -9.00
CA SER A 98 8.71 2.20 -8.26
C SER A 98 7.30 2.01 -7.72
N HIS A 99 6.62 3.12 -7.36
CA HIS A 99 5.34 3.17 -6.70
C HIS A 99 4.71 4.56 -6.87
N THR A 100 3.37 4.66 -6.95
CA THR A 100 2.69 5.90 -7.30
C THR A 100 2.01 6.61 -6.13
N GLU A 101 2.29 6.22 -4.88
CA GLU A 101 1.86 7.01 -3.74
C GLU A 101 2.45 8.43 -3.82
N PRO A 102 1.66 9.49 -3.47
CA PRO A 102 2.06 10.89 -3.71
C PRO A 102 3.36 11.34 -3.02
N ASP A 103 3.84 10.60 -2.05
CA ASP A 103 5.12 10.91 -1.38
C ASP A 103 6.35 10.38 -2.14
N HIS A 104 6.15 9.54 -3.15
CA HIS A 104 7.17 9.11 -4.12
C HIS A 104 6.93 9.68 -5.51
N SER A 105 5.66 9.86 -5.91
CA SER A 105 5.27 10.31 -7.25
C SER A 105 4.89 11.79 -7.33
N GLY A 106 4.75 12.47 -6.20
CA GLY A 106 4.12 13.81 -6.12
C GLY A 106 4.80 14.92 -6.92
N LEU A 107 6.04 14.72 -7.37
CA LEU A 107 6.79 15.71 -8.15
C LEU A 107 7.07 15.25 -9.60
N ILE A 108 6.47 14.16 -10.06
CA ILE A 108 6.59 13.69 -11.45
C ILE A 108 6.16 14.76 -12.45
N GLY A 109 4.99 15.37 -12.24
CA GLY A 109 4.47 16.42 -13.11
C GLY A 109 5.39 17.65 -13.20
N ASN A 110 6.02 18.04 -12.08
CA ASN A 110 6.98 19.13 -12.03
C ASN A 110 8.23 18.79 -12.83
N LEU A 111 8.77 17.56 -12.69
CA LEU A 111 9.94 17.10 -13.43
C LEU A 111 9.67 17.05 -14.93
N LEU A 112 8.52 16.53 -15.35
CA LEU A 112 8.09 16.49 -16.75
C LEU A 112 7.85 17.90 -17.34
N THR A 113 7.50 18.87 -16.51
CA THR A 113 7.41 20.28 -16.93
C THR A 113 8.80 20.86 -17.22
N LEU A 114 9.82 20.47 -16.46
CA LEU A 114 11.21 20.89 -16.70
C LEU A 114 11.81 20.19 -17.94
N ASN A 115 11.50 18.91 -18.14
CA ASN A 115 11.92 18.14 -19.30
C ASN A 115 10.81 17.21 -19.81
N PRO A 116 10.02 17.62 -20.80
CA PRO A 116 8.95 16.79 -21.38
C PRO A 116 9.47 15.61 -22.24
N ASN A 117 10.77 15.49 -22.42
CA ASN A 117 11.37 14.38 -23.17
C ASN A 117 11.67 13.15 -22.30
N ILE A 118 11.58 13.27 -20.99
CA ILE A 118 11.76 12.14 -20.07
C ILE A 118 10.77 11.02 -20.43
N THR A 119 11.29 9.79 -20.45
CA THR A 119 10.46 8.59 -20.53
C THR A 119 10.17 8.08 -19.13
N VAL A 120 8.90 8.08 -18.74
CA VAL A 120 8.46 7.50 -17.46
C VAL A 120 8.41 5.99 -17.59
N VAL A 121 9.12 5.29 -16.71
CA VAL A 121 9.25 3.83 -16.70
C VAL A 121 8.54 3.29 -15.46
N GLY A 122 7.68 2.31 -15.62
CA GLY A 122 6.94 1.73 -14.48
C GLY A 122 6.11 0.52 -14.89
N SER A 123 5.46 -0.10 -13.91
CA SER A 123 4.45 -1.11 -14.21
C SER A 123 3.29 -0.50 -15.00
N LYS A 124 2.54 -1.32 -15.73
CA LYS A 124 1.36 -0.86 -16.48
C LYS A 124 0.38 -0.08 -15.59
N LEU A 125 0.20 -0.56 -14.36
CA LEU A 125 -0.69 0.07 -13.40
C LEU A 125 -0.13 1.40 -12.87
N ALA A 126 1.19 1.47 -12.60
CA ALA A 126 1.84 2.72 -12.22
C ALA A 126 1.69 3.79 -13.30
N LEU A 127 1.92 3.45 -14.55
CA LEU A 127 1.76 4.40 -15.66
C LEU A 127 0.32 4.92 -15.77
N LYS A 128 -0.68 4.04 -15.61
CA LYS A 128 -2.10 4.43 -15.58
C LYS A 128 -2.40 5.37 -14.40
N PHE A 129 -1.90 5.10 -13.21
CA PHE A 129 -2.10 5.97 -12.05
C PHE A 129 -1.43 7.32 -12.23
N ILE A 130 -0.25 7.38 -12.85
CA ILE A 130 0.42 8.64 -13.17
C ILE A 130 -0.40 9.46 -14.17
N GLU A 131 -0.96 8.83 -15.22
CA GLU A 131 -1.87 9.52 -16.16
C GLU A 131 -3.07 10.15 -15.43
N ASP A 132 -3.67 9.41 -14.48
CA ASP A 132 -4.78 9.88 -13.67
C ASP A 132 -4.38 11.01 -12.69
N GLN A 133 -3.11 11.05 -12.24
CA GLN A 133 -2.63 12.06 -11.28
C GLN A 133 -2.23 13.38 -11.93
N ILE A 134 -1.48 13.32 -13.04
CA ILE A 134 -0.82 14.52 -13.58
C ILE A 134 -1.52 15.17 -14.76
N HIS A 135 -2.38 14.46 -15.46
CA HIS A 135 -3.20 14.97 -16.60
C HIS A 135 -2.40 15.67 -17.71
N ILE A 136 -1.10 15.39 -17.85
CA ILE A 136 -0.25 15.88 -18.94
C ILE A 136 0.30 14.70 -19.74
N PRO A 137 0.38 14.82 -21.09
CA PRO A 137 0.97 13.77 -21.91
C PRO A 137 2.45 13.56 -21.57
N PHE A 138 2.89 12.31 -21.52
CA PHE A 138 4.29 11.94 -21.31
C PHE A 138 4.65 10.70 -22.12
N LYS A 139 5.96 10.51 -22.37
CA LYS A 139 6.49 9.27 -22.93
C LYS A 139 6.53 8.21 -21.85
N SER A 140 6.09 7.01 -22.15
CA SER A 140 6.07 5.92 -21.16
C SER A 140 6.74 4.66 -21.69
N LEU A 141 7.31 3.88 -20.79
CA LEU A 141 7.84 2.55 -21.01
C LEU A 141 7.28 1.60 -19.95
N GLU A 142 6.36 0.74 -20.37
CA GLU A 142 5.85 -0.34 -19.50
C GLU A 142 6.94 -1.39 -19.29
N VAL A 143 7.12 -1.81 -18.04
CA VAL A 143 8.08 -2.85 -17.67
C VAL A 143 7.44 -3.91 -16.77
N LYS A 144 7.95 -5.15 -16.91
CA LYS A 144 7.51 -6.33 -16.16
C LYS A 144 8.71 -7.02 -15.53
N SER A 145 8.45 -7.95 -14.61
CA SER A 145 9.49 -8.77 -13.97
C SER A 145 10.37 -9.49 -15.01
N GLY A 146 11.69 -9.40 -14.84
CA GLY A 146 12.69 -10.01 -15.73
C GLY A 146 12.98 -9.21 -17.00
N GLN A 147 12.42 -8.02 -17.16
CA GLN A 147 12.83 -7.08 -18.22
C GLN A 147 13.95 -6.18 -17.73
N TYR A 148 14.71 -5.63 -18.69
CA TYR A 148 15.90 -4.84 -18.44
C TYR A 148 15.81 -3.48 -19.13
N LEU A 149 16.39 -2.47 -18.48
CA LEU A 149 16.66 -1.16 -19.05
C LEU A 149 18.17 -0.91 -18.99
N ASP A 150 18.79 -0.89 -20.15
CA ASP A 150 20.22 -0.60 -20.28
C ASP A 150 20.45 0.94 -20.30
N LEU A 151 21.11 1.44 -19.27
CA LEU A 151 21.53 2.84 -19.17
C LEU A 151 22.93 3.06 -19.78
N GLY A 152 23.61 2.01 -20.21
CA GLY A 152 24.96 2.04 -20.73
C GLY A 152 26.04 2.26 -19.67
N ALA A 153 27.28 2.27 -20.13
CA ALA A 153 28.44 2.49 -19.27
C ALA A 153 28.65 3.97 -18.99
N ASN A 154 28.89 4.34 -17.73
CA ASN A 154 29.29 5.70 -17.40
C ASN A 154 30.63 6.04 -18.07
N PRO A 155 30.74 7.17 -18.79
CA PRO A 155 31.95 7.54 -19.52
C PRO A 155 33.20 7.72 -18.63
N THR A 156 33.02 7.98 -17.33
CA THR A 156 34.10 8.28 -16.39
C THR A 156 34.54 7.04 -15.63
N SER A 157 33.61 6.32 -15.01
CA SER A 157 33.90 5.14 -14.18
C SER A 157 34.05 3.87 -15.03
N GLY A 158 33.36 3.81 -16.18
CA GLY A 158 33.24 2.61 -17.00
C GLY A 158 32.25 1.58 -16.48
N VAL A 159 31.54 1.86 -15.38
CA VAL A 159 30.51 0.98 -14.83
C VAL A 159 29.30 0.97 -15.75
N ASN A 160 28.86 -0.23 -16.16
CA ASN A 160 27.68 -0.42 -16.99
C ASN A 160 26.45 -0.63 -16.11
N HIS A 161 25.47 0.27 -16.21
CA HIS A 161 24.23 0.21 -15.44
C HIS A 161 23.14 -0.46 -16.26
N ASN A 162 22.80 -1.68 -15.87
CA ASN A 162 21.71 -2.46 -16.47
C ASN A 162 20.67 -2.77 -15.40
N ILE A 163 19.51 -2.15 -15.51
CA ILE A 163 18.46 -2.19 -14.51
C ILE A 163 17.51 -3.34 -14.81
N GLU A 164 17.46 -4.34 -13.95
CA GLU A 164 16.47 -5.42 -13.97
C GLU A 164 15.25 -5.04 -13.17
N PHE A 165 14.05 -5.22 -13.73
CA PHE A 165 12.79 -4.96 -13.04
C PHE A 165 12.24 -6.23 -12.39
N ILE A 166 11.74 -6.11 -11.16
CA ILE A 166 11.23 -7.20 -10.34
C ILE A 166 9.85 -6.80 -9.83
N SER A 167 8.79 -7.44 -10.32
CA SER A 167 7.43 -7.17 -9.85
C SER A 167 7.30 -7.47 -8.36
N ALA A 168 6.75 -6.54 -7.62
CA ALA A 168 6.53 -6.64 -6.18
C ALA A 168 5.12 -6.14 -5.79
N PRO A 169 4.05 -6.64 -6.46
CA PRO A 169 2.70 -6.14 -6.24
C PRO A 169 2.27 -6.30 -4.79
N ASN A 170 1.50 -5.34 -4.30
CA ASN A 170 1.00 -5.27 -2.93
C ASN A 170 2.09 -5.07 -1.84
N LEU A 171 3.23 -4.45 -2.21
CA LEU A 171 4.28 -4.02 -1.28
C LEU A 171 4.51 -2.48 -1.33
N HIS A 172 3.54 -1.62 -0.82
CA HIS A 172 2.24 -2.09 -0.27
C HIS A 172 1.08 -1.87 -1.25
N TRP A 173 1.27 -1.18 -2.36
CA TRP A 173 0.28 -0.98 -3.43
C TRP A 173 0.46 -1.98 -4.58
N PRO A 174 -0.59 -2.17 -5.42
CA PRO A 174 -0.55 -3.17 -6.49
C PRO A 174 0.39 -2.82 -7.66
N ASP A 175 0.75 -1.56 -7.81
CA ASP A 175 1.61 -1.02 -8.87
C ASP A 175 3.11 -1.18 -8.61
N THR A 176 3.50 -1.60 -7.40
CA THR A 176 4.89 -1.62 -6.94
C THR A 176 5.79 -2.53 -7.78
N ILE A 177 6.93 -1.98 -8.17
CA ILE A 177 8.02 -2.69 -8.86
C ILE A 177 9.36 -2.33 -8.22
N PHE A 178 10.25 -3.30 -8.08
CA PHE A 178 11.63 -3.06 -7.67
C PHE A 178 12.53 -2.93 -8.89
N SER A 179 13.63 -2.21 -8.72
CA SER A 179 14.66 -2.04 -9.74
C SER A 179 16.00 -2.50 -9.17
N TYR A 180 16.68 -3.39 -9.86
CA TYR A 180 18.00 -3.88 -9.45
C TYR A 180 19.05 -3.48 -10.47
N ASP A 181 20.07 -2.76 -10.04
CA ASP A 181 21.19 -2.37 -10.87
C ASP A 181 22.32 -3.41 -10.79
N HIS A 182 22.54 -4.12 -11.89
CA HIS A 182 23.60 -5.11 -12.00
C HIS A 182 25.01 -4.50 -11.97
N GLY A 183 25.16 -3.22 -12.30
CA GLY A 183 26.46 -2.53 -12.26
C GLY A 183 26.95 -2.29 -10.84
N THR A 184 26.05 -2.02 -9.91
CA THR A 184 26.39 -1.64 -8.52
C THR A 184 25.90 -2.65 -7.49
N ASN A 185 25.07 -3.63 -7.87
CA ASN A 185 24.39 -4.58 -6.98
C ASN A 185 23.48 -3.88 -5.95
N VAL A 186 22.82 -2.80 -6.38
CA VAL A 186 21.86 -2.02 -5.57
C VAL A 186 20.45 -2.42 -5.95
N LEU A 187 19.62 -2.71 -4.96
CA LEU A 187 18.19 -2.96 -5.12
C LEU A 187 17.39 -1.76 -4.62
N TYR A 188 16.63 -1.13 -5.49
CA TYR A 188 15.72 -0.03 -5.19
C TYR A 188 14.33 -0.61 -4.97
N THR A 189 13.80 -0.45 -3.75
CA THR A 189 12.58 -1.14 -3.32
C THR A 189 11.41 -0.23 -2.98
N CYS A 190 11.63 1.10 -3.04
CA CYS A 190 10.66 2.06 -2.53
C CYS A 190 10.29 1.71 -1.06
N ASP A 191 9.02 1.49 -0.76
CA ASP A 191 8.52 1.23 0.59
C ASP A 191 8.97 -0.08 1.21
N ALA A 192 9.10 -1.14 0.41
CA ALA A 192 9.53 -2.41 0.97
C ALA A 192 10.92 -2.30 1.59
N PHE A 193 11.09 -2.86 2.78
CA PHE A 193 12.28 -2.71 3.63
C PHE A 193 12.52 -1.28 4.17
N GLY A 194 11.59 -0.35 3.95
CA GLY A 194 11.64 0.99 4.49
C GLY A 194 11.33 1.09 5.98
N LEU A 195 11.53 2.28 6.53
CA LEU A 195 11.12 2.64 7.88
C LEU A 195 10.93 4.15 8.01
N HIS A 196 9.93 4.56 8.79
CA HIS A 196 9.74 5.98 9.11
C HIS A 196 10.69 6.41 10.24
N TYR A 197 11.88 6.79 9.82
CA TYR A 197 12.93 7.24 10.71
C TYR A 197 13.75 8.36 10.05
N CYS A 198 13.61 9.57 10.56
CA CYS A 198 14.33 10.74 10.07
C CYS A 198 15.60 10.95 10.90
N SER A 199 16.75 10.79 10.27
CA SER A 199 18.05 11.05 10.89
C SER A 199 19.07 11.53 9.86
N ASN A 200 20.18 12.10 10.34
CA ASN A 200 21.33 12.45 9.49
C ASN A 200 22.16 11.22 9.07
N GLU A 201 21.95 10.06 9.72
CA GLU A 201 22.58 8.82 9.33
C GLU A 201 22.06 8.37 7.96
N PHE A 202 23.00 8.20 7.03
CA PHE A 202 22.64 7.84 5.66
C PHE A 202 22.40 6.34 5.49
N PHE A 203 23.11 5.53 6.25
CA PHE A 203 23.03 4.08 6.26
C PHE A 203 22.53 3.54 7.61
N ASP A 204 22.16 2.28 7.64
CA ASP A 204 21.73 1.52 8.81
C ASP A 204 22.86 1.23 9.81
N SER A 205 23.56 2.30 10.26
CA SER A 205 24.75 2.21 11.10
C SER A 205 24.44 1.70 12.52
N ASN A 206 23.27 1.99 13.06
CA ASN A 206 22.83 1.56 14.37
C ASN A 206 21.55 0.71 14.31
N GLN A 207 21.73 -0.60 14.10
CA GLN A 207 20.63 -1.55 14.01
C GLN A 207 19.67 -1.50 15.20
N LYS A 208 20.18 -1.35 16.42
CA LYS A 208 19.33 -1.36 17.63
C LYS A 208 18.42 -0.15 17.70
N GLU A 209 18.87 0.98 17.21
CA GLU A 209 18.12 2.24 17.24
C GLU A 209 16.94 2.21 16.27
N ILE A 210 17.15 1.63 15.07
CA ILE A 210 16.14 1.63 14.02
C ILE A 210 15.24 0.38 14.03
N TYR A 211 15.57 -0.65 14.83
CA TYR A 211 14.87 -1.95 14.79
C TYR A 211 13.39 -1.84 15.11
N GLU A 212 13.01 -1.06 16.11
CA GLU A 212 11.61 -0.90 16.53
C GLU A 212 10.79 -0.17 15.45
N ASP A 213 11.34 0.89 14.84
CA ASP A 213 10.69 1.62 13.76
C ASP A 213 10.59 0.76 12.49
N PHE A 214 11.62 -0.03 12.17
CA PHE A 214 11.63 -0.99 11.07
C PHE A 214 10.58 -2.10 11.27
N ARG A 215 10.46 -2.62 12.49
CA ARG A 215 9.45 -3.62 12.84
C ARG A 215 8.05 -3.02 12.78
N PHE A 216 7.85 -1.82 13.31
CA PHE A 216 6.56 -1.13 13.29
C PHE A 216 6.10 -0.87 11.86
N TYR A 217 7.00 -0.38 11.00
CA TYR A 217 6.73 -0.16 9.58
C TYR A 217 6.30 -1.46 8.89
N TYR A 218 7.05 -2.54 9.11
CA TYR A 218 6.68 -3.86 8.59
C TYR A 218 5.29 -4.27 9.05
N ASP A 219 4.98 -4.16 10.34
CA ASP A 219 3.70 -4.62 10.88
C ASP A 219 2.51 -3.83 10.34
N CYS A 220 2.69 -2.53 10.09
CA CYS A 220 1.65 -1.65 9.55
C CYS A 220 1.41 -1.86 8.04
N LEU A 221 2.47 -1.87 7.24
CA LEU A 221 2.37 -1.77 5.78
C LEU A 221 2.62 -3.11 5.06
N MET A 222 3.62 -3.86 5.47
CA MET A 222 4.05 -5.07 4.76
C MET A 222 3.43 -6.33 5.32
N GLY A 223 3.24 -6.38 6.64
CA GLY A 223 2.73 -7.54 7.34
C GLY A 223 1.31 -7.97 6.92
N PRO A 224 0.39 -7.07 6.58
CA PRO A 224 -0.89 -7.46 5.98
C PRO A 224 -0.73 -8.28 4.70
N ASN A 225 0.30 -7.98 3.91
CA ASN A 225 0.64 -8.64 2.64
C ASN A 225 1.83 -9.61 2.78
N ALA A 226 1.95 -10.31 3.91
CA ALA A 226 3.10 -11.17 4.23
C ALA A 226 3.44 -12.21 3.15
N ARG A 227 2.44 -12.73 2.41
CA ARG A 227 2.67 -13.66 1.29
C ARG A 227 3.32 -12.98 0.11
N SER A 228 2.91 -11.75 -0.23
CA SER A 228 3.56 -10.93 -1.27
C SER A 228 5.01 -10.63 -0.89
N VAL A 229 5.29 -10.37 0.39
CA VAL A 229 6.68 -10.22 0.89
C VAL A 229 7.49 -11.47 0.62
N LEU A 230 6.97 -12.67 0.94
CA LEU A 230 7.68 -13.92 0.69
C LEU A 230 7.92 -14.18 -0.80
N GLN A 231 6.99 -13.81 -1.67
CA GLN A 231 7.18 -13.92 -3.12
C GLN A 231 8.24 -12.95 -3.62
N ALA A 232 8.22 -11.71 -3.16
CA ALA A 232 9.26 -10.74 -3.50
C ALA A 232 10.66 -11.21 -3.04
N ILE A 233 10.78 -11.75 -1.82
CA ILE A 233 12.05 -12.30 -1.31
C ILE A 233 12.53 -13.46 -2.20
N LYS A 234 11.65 -14.38 -2.63
CA LYS A 234 12.03 -15.47 -3.56
C LYS A 234 12.57 -14.95 -4.89
N ARG A 235 12.09 -13.80 -5.37
CA ARG A 235 12.61 -13.15 -6.58
C ARG A 235 13.96 -12.49 -6.31
N ILE A 236 14.09 -11.78 -5.19
CA ILE A 236 15.34 -11.16 -4.73
C ILE A 236 16.45 -12.24 -4.52
N ASP A 237 16.11 -13.40 -4.00
CA ASP A 237 17.07 -14.50 -3.76
C ASP A 237 17.65 -15.09 -5.07
N LYS A 238 17.11 -14.76 -6.23
CA LYS A 238 17.67 -15.14 -7.53
C LYS A 238 18.72 -14.13 -8.05
N LEU A 239 18.83 -12.97 -7.42
CA LEU A 239 19.80 -11.95 -7.79
C LEU A 239 21.22 -12.41 -7.43
N PRO A 240 22.26 -12.01 -8.23
CA PRO A 240 23.63 -12.47 -8.04
C PRO A 240 24.22 -12.09 -6.68
N GLU A 241 24.07 -10.84 -6.30
CA GLU A 241 24.58 -10.26 -5.06
C GLU A 241 23.68 -9.10 -4.65
N LEU A 242 23.59 -8.82 -3.37
CA LEU A 242 22.84 -7.70 -2.85
C LEU A 242 23.72 -6.90 -1.88
N LYS A 243 24.27 -5.77 -2.34
CA LYS A 243 25.15 -4.91 -1.54
C LYS A 243 24.38 -3.87 -0.74
N THR A 244 23.34 -3.29 -1.35
CA THR A 244 22.56 -2.22 -0.75
C THR A 244 21.09 -2.39 -1.13
N ILE A 245 20.19 -2.17 -0.17
CA ILE A 245 18.78 -1.93 -0.46
C ILE A 245 18.54 -0.43 -0.28
N ALA A 246 18.23 0.23 -1.40
CA ALA A 246 17.92 1.63 -1.49
C ALA A 246 16.40 1.83 -1.31
N VAL A 247 16.01 2.12 -0.08
CA VAL A 247 14.61 2.21 0.36
C VAL A 247 14.02 3.60 0.14
N GLY A 248 12.70 3.70 -0.01
CA GLY A 248 11.97 4.96 -0.16
C GLY A 248 11.93 5.79 1.13
N HIS A 249 11.95 5.15 2.29
CA HIS A 249 11.91 5.81 3.59
C HIS A 249 13.02 5.31 4.52
N GLY A 250 13.59 6.22 5.30
CA GLY A 250 14.63 5.94 6.30
C GLY A 250 16.05 5.89 5.72
N PRO A 251 17.02 5.42 6.50
CA PRO A 251 18.38 5.19 6.03
C PRO A 251 18.45 4.02 5.05
N LEU A 252 19.39 4.06 4.10
CA LEU A 252 19.63 2.95 3.19
C LEU A 252 20.21 1.76 3.94
N LEU A 253 19.76 0.55 3.61
CA LEU A 253 20.25 -0.68 4.21
C LEU A 253 21.49 -1.15 3.46
N HIS A 254 22.66 -1.01 4.09
CA HIS A 254 23.96 -1.33 3.51
C HIS A 254 24.80 -2.22 4.43
N ASN A 255 24.80 -1.91 5.72
CA ASN A 255 25.69 -2.58 6.66
C ASN A 255 25.21 -4.00 7.02
N GLN A 256 23.89 -4.23 7.01
CA GLN A 256 23.28 -5.48 7.44
C GLN A 256 22.13 -5.94 6.54
N VAL A 257 22.30 -5.86 5.24
CA VAL A 257 21.28 -6.19 4.23
C VAL A 257 20.64 -7.57 4.46
N ASN A 258 21.45 -8.59 4.69
CA ASN A 258 20.96 -9.96 4.93
C ASN A 258 20.13 -10.06 6.21
N PHE A 259 20.54 -9.38 7.28
CA PHE A 259 19.79 -9.36 8.55
C PHE A 259 18.37 -8.82 8.33
N TRP A 260 18.23 -7.68 7.64
CA TRP A 260 16.93 -7.06 7.40
C TRP A 260 16.05 -7.92 6.48
N LYS A 261 16.64 -8.50 5.44
CA LYS A 261 15.94 -9.44 4.55
C LYS A 261 15.47 -10.70 5.30
N GLU A 262 16.31 -11.26 6.16
CA GLU A 262 15.95 -12.41 7.00
C GLU A 262 14.83 -12.08 7.98
N LYS A 263 14.81 -10.87 8.56
CA LYS A 263 13.72 -10.43 9.45
C LYS A 263 12.39 -10.33 8.71
N TYR A 264 12.36 -9.75 7.52
CA TYR A 264 11.16 -9.74 6.68
C TYR A 264 10.68 -11.16 6.36
N SER A 265 11.59 -12.06 6.00
CA SER A 265 11.30 -13.47 5.73
C SER A 265 10.75 -14.19 6.96
N GLU A 266 11.40 -14.03 8.12
CA GLU A 266 10.99 -14.61 9.39
C GLU A 266 9.58 -14.14 9.79
N TRP A 267 9.36 -12.84 9.79
CA TRP A 267 8.09 -12.26 10.20
C TRP A 267 6.95 -12.64 9.26
N SER A 268 7.20 -12.62 7.96
CA SER A 268 6.22 -13.01 6.95
C SER A 268 5.90 -14.51 7.00
N SER A 269 6.91 -15.35 7.20
CA SER A 269 6.73 -16.79 7.39
C SER A 269 5.90 -17.08 8.64
N ASN A 270 6.14 -16.37 9.74
CA ASN A 270 5.38 -16.57 10.98
C ASN A 270 3.93 -16.11 10.82
N LYS A 271 3.66 -14.98 10.14
CA LYS A 271 2.30 -14.54 9.83
C LYS A 271 1.58 -15.49 8.87
N SER A 272 2.29 -16.12 7.95
CA SER A 272 1.70 -17.01 6.92
C SER A 272 1.54 -18.46 7.37
N LYS A 273 2.24 -18.90 8.44
CA LYS A 273 2.20 -20.28 8.92
C LYS A 273 0.83 -20.68 9.45
N GLY A 274 0.25 -21.74 8.86
CA GLY A 274 -0.97 -22.38 9.37
C GLY A 274 -2.25 -21.55 9.25
N ASN A 275 -2.21 -20.37 8.63
CA ASN A 275 -3.38 -19.57 8.39
C ASN A 275 -3.99 -19.89 7.02
N GLU A 276 -5.26 -20.29 7.03
CA GLU A 276 -6.09 -20.31 5.83
C GLU A 276 -6.16 -18.89 5.27
N PHE A 277 -6.04 -18.72 3.97
CA PHE A 277 -6.06 -17.40 3.33
C PHE A 277 -7.06 -17.34 2.18
N VAL A 278 -7.40 -16.11 1.81
CA VAL A 278 -8.26 -15.78 0.68
C VAL A 278 -7.41 -15.21 -0.45
N SER A 279 -7.56 -15.74 -1.66
CA SER A 279 -7.04 -15.08 -2.87
C SER A 279 -8.11 -14.16 -3.44
N VAL A 280 -7.78 -12.88 -3.59
CA VAL A 280 -8.62 -11.90 -4.27
C VAL A 280 -7.96 -11.56 -5.61
N CYS A 281 -8.52 -12.09 -6.69
CA CYS A 281 -8.02 -11.86 -8.04
C CYS A 281 -8.55 -10.52 -8.56
N TYR A 282 -7.73 -9.83 -9.36
CA TYR A 282 -8.13 -8.61 -10.07
C TYR A 282 -7.43 -8.54 -11.43
N ILE A 283 -7.84 -7.59 -12.25
CA ILE A 283 -7.28 -7.29 -13.57
C ILE A 283 -6.93 -5.81 -13.57
N SER A 284 -5.63 -5.51 -13.53
CA SER A 284 -5.10 -4.15 -13.28
C SER A 284 -5.51 -3.10 -14.32
N ASP A 285 -5.80 -3.52 -15.55
CA ASP A 285 -6.20 -2.65 -16.66
C ASP A 285 -7.69 -2.73 -17.04
N TYR A 286 -8.54 -3.24 -16.15
CA TYR A 286 -9.95 -3.44 -16.47
C TYR A 286 -10.91 -2.84 -15.44
N GLY A 287 -11.70 -1.87 -15.87
CA GLY A 287 -12.73 -1.22 -15.07
C GLY A 287 -12.18 -0.63 -13.76
N TYR A 288 -12.88 -0.91 -12.68
CA TYR A 288 -12.49 -0.54 -11.31
C TYR A 288 -11.99 -1.75 -10.50
N CYS A 289 -11.53 -2.78 -11.21
CA CYS A 289 -11.19 -4.08 -10.66
C CYS A 289 -10.14 -4.00 -9.55
N ASP A 290 -9.11 -3.18 -9.75
CA ASP A 290 -8.03 -2.90 -8.80
C ASP A 290 -8.55 -2.31 -7.47
N ARG A 291 -9.39 -1.28 -7.53
CA ARG A 291 -9.94 -0.58 -6.35
C ARG A 291 -10.99 -1.42 -5.61
N LEU A 292 -11.85 -2.12 -6.37
CA LEU A 292 -12.88 -2.98 -5.78
C LEU A 292 -12.26 -4.20 -5.07
N SER A 293 -11.22 -4.79 -5.66
CA SER A 293 -10.47 -5.89 -5.02
C SER A 293 -9.76 -5.44 -3.74
N GLN A 294 -9.23 -4.22 -3.71
CA GLN A 294 -8.63 -3.63 -2.51
C GLN A 294 -9.66 -3.44 -1.39
N ALA A 295 -10.87 -2.96 -1.71
CA ALA A 295 -11.94 -2.83 -0.72
C ALA A 295 -12.32 -4.19 -0.11
N ILE A 296 -12.46 -5.25 -0.94
CA ILE A 296 -12.69 -6.62 -0.45
C ILE A 296 -11.53 -7.08 0.44
N SER A 297 -10.29 -6.86 -0.01
CA SER A 297 -9.08 -7.25 0.71
C SER A 297 -8.98 -6.56 2.08
N HIS A 298 -9.31 -5.28 2.13
CA HIS A 298 -9.36 -4.50 3.37
C HIS A 298 -10.37 -5.09 4.35
N GLY A 299 -11.58 -5.41 3.88
CA GLY A 299 -12.60 -6.07 4.70
C GLY A 299 -12.16 -7.43 5.24
N ILE A 300 -11.50 -8.27 4.41
CA ILE A 300 -10.95 -9.56 4.84
C ILE A 300 -9.91 -9.37 5.95
N SER A 301 -9.03 -8.39 5.79
CA SER A 301 -7.98 -8.06 6.77
C SER A 301 -8.56 -7.54 8.08
N LYS A 302 -9.63 -6.73 8.04
CA LYS A 302 -10.36 -6.28 9.23
C LYS A 302 -10.93 -7.43 10.06
N ALA A 303 -11.28 -8.55 9.41
CA ALA A 303 -11.73 -9.76 10.07
C ALA A 303 -10.57 -10.67 10.55
N ASP A 304 -9.35 -10.16 10.59
CA ASP A 304 -8.13 -10.88 11.00
C ASP A 304 -7.87 -12.15 10.16
N ALA A 305 -8.35 -12.17 8.90
CA ALA A 305 -8.08 -13.22 7.93
C ALA A 305 -6.93 -12.82 7.01
N GLN A 306 -6.13 -13.82 6.62
CA GLN A 306 -5.05 -13.59 5.65
C GLN A 306 -5.64 -13.44 4.25
N VAL A 307 -5.13 -12.48 3.49
CA VAL A 307 -5.55 -12.22 2.11
C VAL A 307 -4.33 -12.08 1.20
N GLN A 308 -4.48 -12.49 -0.05
CA GLN A 308 -3.52 -12.31 -1.12
C GLN A 308 -4.23 -11.69 -2.32
N LEU A 309 -3.84 -10.48 -2.69
CA LEU A 309 -4.23 -9.86 -3.95
C LEU A 309 -3.42 -10.47 -5.10
N ILE A 310 -4.09 -10.81 -6.21
CA ILE A 310 -3.48 -11.46 -7.37
C ILE A 310 -3.89 -10.72 -8.64
N ASP A 311 -2.94 -10.04 -9.27
CA ASP A 311 -3.17 -9.46 -10.60
C ASP A 311 -3.03 -10.53 -11.68
N LEU A 312 -4.13 -10.82 -12.36
CA LEU A 312 -4.18 -11.82 -13.43
C LEU A 312 -3.40 -11.41 -14.68
N ARG A 313 -3.01 -10.12 -14.80
CA ARG A 313 -2.18 -9.63 -15.90
C ARG A 313 -0.70 -9.90 -15.72
N SER A 314 -0.23 -9.94 -14.47
CA SER A 314 1.21 -10.00 -14.17
C SER A 314 1.62 -11.26 -13.39
N SER A 315 0.69 -12.18 -13.14
CA SER A 315 0.97 -13.38 -12.34
C SER A 315 1.72 -14.43 -13.14
N ASP A 316 2.80 -14.97 -12.55
CA ASP A 316 3.44 -16.18 -13.06
C ASP A 316 2.48 -17.37 -12.97
N PRO A 317 2.35 -18.23 -14.01
CA PRO A 317 1.41 -19.34 -14.02
C PRO A 317 1.64 -20.37 -12.90
N GLN A 318 2.89 -20.63 -12.50
CA GLN A 318 3.20 -21.58 -11.42
C GLN A 318 2.84 -20.98 -10.06
N GLU A 319 3.15 -19.69 -9.87
CA GLU A 319 2.77 -18.95 -8.66
C GLU A 319 1.24 -18.88 -8.53
N LEU A 320 0.54 -18.52 -9.60
CA LEU A 320 -0.92 -18.49 -9.65
C LEU A 320 -1.54 -19.83 -9.29
N THR A 321 -1.05 -20.92 -9.90
CA THR A 321 -1.50 -22.29 -9.58
C THR A 321 -1.33 -22.61 -8.10
N GLY A 322 -0.19 -22.29 -7.52
CA GLY A 322 0.08 -22.50 -6.10
C GLY A 322 -0.89 -21.72 -5.20
N LEU A 323 -1.00 -20.41 -5.43
CA LEU A 323 -1.87 -19.53 -4.64
C LEU A 323 -3.34 -19.97 -4.70
N ILE A 324 -3.89 -20.21 -5.90
CA ILE A 324 -5.29 -20.65 -6.05
C ILE A 324 -5.53 -22.00 -5.38
N SER A 325 -4.63 -22.97 -5.58
CA SER A 325 -4.79 -24.31 -5.02
C SER A 325 -4.67 -24.35 -3.49
N GLU A 326 -3.92 -23.45 -2.88
CA GLU A 326 -3.73 -23.37 -1.43
C GLU A 326 -4.77 -22.49 -0.73
N SER A 327 -5.47 -21.63 -1.47
CA SER A 327 -6.47 -20.73 -0.93
C SER A 327 -7.67 -21.46 -0.36
N LYS A 328 -8.20 -20.97 0.75
CA LYS A 328 -9.47 -21.42 1.32
C LYS A 328 -10.68 -20.86 0.57
N ALA A 329 -10.54 -19.63 0.12
CA ALA A 329 -11.54 -18.95 -0.70
C ALA A 329 -10.85 -18.18 -1.84
N ILE A 330 -11.55 -18.02 -2.96
CA ILE A 330 -11.10 -17.28 -4.12
C ILE A 330 -12.19 -16.30 -4.52
N VAL A 331 -11.83 -15.03 -4.64
CA VAL A 331 -12.70 -13.97 -5.15
C VAL A 331 -12.27 -13.64 -6.57
N ILE A 332 -13.20 -13.74 -7.53
CA ILE A 332 -12.91 -13.68 -8.96
C ILE A 332 -13.65 -12.50 -9.58
N PRO A 333 -12.97 -11.61 -10.33
CA PRO A 333 -13.61 -10.52 -11.06
C PRO A 333 -14.34 -11.01 -12.29
N THR A 334 -15.26 -10.22 -12.81
CA THR A 334 -15.64 -10.28 -14.22
C THR A 334 -14.49 -9.78 -15.10
N TRP A 335 -14.49 -10.09 -16.39
CA TRP A 335 -13.42 -9.76 -17.32
C TRP A 335 -13.97 -9.38 -18.71
N PRO A 336 -13.15 -8.71 -19.57
CA PRO A 336 -13.58 -8.36 -20.92
C PRO A 336 -13.99 -9.58 -21.73
N VAL A 337 -15.11 -9.50 -22.45
CA VAL A 337 -15.58 -10.57 -23.36
C VAL A 337 -14.53 -10.90 -24.42
N ASN A 338 -13.83 -9.87 -24.93
CA ASN A 338 -12.76 -9.97 -25.91
C ASN A 338 -11.37 -9.87 -25.23
N SER A 339 -11.10 -10.76 -24.28
CA SER A 339 -9.80 -10.84 -23.64
C SER A 339 -8.70 -11.23 -24.63
N ASP A 340 -7.50 -10.67 -24.45
CA ASP A 340 -6.28 -11.11 -25.16
C ASP A 340 -5.82 -12.51 -24.69
N ASN A 341 -4.79 -13.03 -25.32
CA ASN A 341 -4.31 -14.38 -25.04
C ASN A 341 -3.67 -14.47 -23.63
N GLU A 342 -2.98 -13.44 -23.18
CA GLU A 342 -2.32 -13.42 -21.87
C GLU A 342 -3.36 -13.56 -20.73
N LEU A 343 -4.43 -12.79 -20.77
CA LEU A 343 -5.51 -12.90 -19.77
C LEU A 343 -6.25 -14.23 -19.88
N LYS A 344 -6.47 -14.75 -21.10
CA LYS A 344 -7.09 -16.06 -21.29
C LYS A 344 -6.25 -17.19 -20.69
N GLU A 345 -4.93 -17.14 -20.81
CA GLU A 345 -4.02 -18.12 -20.20
C GLU A 345 -4.07 -18.05 -18.67
N SER A 346 -4.04 -16.84 -18.10
CA SER A 346 -4.16 -16.64 -16.65
C SER A 346 -5.49 -17.12 -16.11
N LEU A 347 -6.61 -16.80 -16.78
CA LEU A 347 -7.94 -17.32 -16.42
C LEU A 347 -7.99 -18.85 -16.54
N GLY A 348 -7.42 -19.41 -17.60
CA GLY A 348 -7.31 -20.87 -17.78
C GLY A 348 -6.55 -21.53 -16.63
N THR A 349 -5.42 -20.95 -16.23
CA THR A 349 -4.60 -21.39 -15.09
C THR A 349 -5.38 -21.31 -13.78
N LEU A 350 -6.09 -20.17 -13.55
CA LEU A 350 -6.93 -19.98 -12.37
C LEU A 350 -7.99 -21.09 -12.26
N PHE A 351 -8.77 -21.30 -13.32
CA PHE A 351 -9.83 -22.30 -13.29
C PHE A 351 -9.30 -23.74 -13.19
N ALA A 352 -8.17 -24.05 -13.81
CA ALA A 352 -7.52 -25.35 -13.71
C ALA A 352 -6.96 -25.64 -12.30
N ALA A 353 -6.58 -24.59 -11.56
CA ALA A 353 -6.05 -24.73 -10.22
C ALA A 353 -7.11 -24.82 -9.11
N LEU A 354 -8.39 -24.59 -9.42
CA LEU A 354 -9.49 -24.70 -8.44
C LEU A 354 -9.59 -26.12 -7.89
N LYS A 355 -9.65 -26.24 -6.58
CA LYS A 355 -9.92 -27.52 -5.90
C LYS A 355 -11.41 -27.66 -5.57
N PRO A 356 -11.95 -28.88 -5.60
CA PRO A 356 -13.35 -29.11 -5.25
C PRO A 356 -13.70 -28.58 -3.85
N LYS A 357 -14.86 -27.97 -3.73
CA LYS A 357 -15.42 -27.45 -2.46
C LYS A 357 -14.67 -26.27 -1.83
N GLN A 358 -13.82 -25.58 -2.60
CA GLN A 358 -13.33 -24.26 -2.15
C GLN A 358 -14.48 -23.25 -2.09
N PHE A 359 -14.33 -22.23 -1.29
CA PHE A 359 -15.23 -21.09 -1.32
C PHE A 359 -14.89 -20.21 -2.52
N THR A 360 -15.88 -19.79 -3.28
CA THR A 360 -15.69 -18.84 -4.38
C THR A 360 -16.72 -17.73 -4.31
N ALA A 361 -16.32 -16.55 -4.72
CA ALA A 361 -17.18 -15.40 -4.88
C ALA A 361 -16.86 -14.67 -6.18
N VAL A 362 -17.82 -13.93 -6.70
CA VAL A 362 -17.68 -13.19 -7.95
C VAL A 362 -18.06 -11.73 -7.72
N TYR A 363 -17.31 -10.83 -8.33
CA TYR A 363 -17.63 -9.41 -8.33
C TYR A 363 -17.54 -8.82 -9.73
N ASP A 364 -18.36 -7.82 -9.97
CA ASP A 364 -18.42 -7.03 -11.19
C ASP A 364 -17.28 -6.01 -11.18
N ALA A 365 -16.42 -6.02 -12.20
CA ALA A 365 -15.33 -5.07 -12.36
C ALA A 365 -15.79 -3.71 -12.90
N PHE A 366 -17.03 -3.61 -13.39
CA PHE A 366 -17.58 -2.42 -14.03
C PHE A 366 -16.71 -1.90 -15.20
N GLY A 367 -16.22 -2.84 -16.02
CA GLY A 367 -15.37 -2.54 -17.17
C GLY A 367 -16.10 -2.56 -18.51
N GLY A 368 -17.34 -3.07 -18.56
CA GLY A 368 -18.15 -3.20 -19.76
C GLY A 368 -19.63 -3.34 -19.51
N ASN A 369 -20.47 -3.17 -20.54
CA ASN A 369 -21.92 -3.14 -20.39
C ASN A 369 -22.59 -4.52 -20.22
N ASP A 370 -21.92 -5.61 -20.56
CA ASP A 370 -22.51 -6.96 -20.62
C ASP A 370 -21.64 -8.01 -19.91
N GLU A 371 -21.17 -7.70 -18.70
CA GLU A 371 -20.36 -8.63 -17.94
C GLU A 371 -21.21 -9.80 -17.40
N PRO A 372 -20.88 -11.07 -17.75
CA PRO A 372 -21.73 -12.22 -17.45
C PRO A 372 -21.54 -12.72 -16.00
N ILE A 373 -21.72 -11.86 -15.01
CA ILE A 373 -21.49 -12.19 -13.58
C ILE A 373 -22.33 -13.40 -13.11
N ASP A 374 -23.59 -13.50 -13.53
CA ASP A 374 -24.46 -14.62 -13.17
C ASP A 374 -24.01 -15.93 -13.83
N SER A 375 -23.60 -15.84 -15.09
CA SER A 375 -23.10 -17.00 -15.82
C SER A 375 -21.84 -17.56 -15.16
N LEU A 376 -20.94 -16.69 -14.72
CA LEU A 376 -19.73 -17.08 -14.00
C LEU A 376 -20.06 -17.72 -12.64
N ALA A 377 -20.94 -17.11 -11.85
CA ALA A 377 -21.34 -17.64 -10.56
C ALA A 377 -22.03 -19.01 -10.69
N ASN A 378 -22.90 -19.19 -11.72
CA ASN A 378 -23.55 -20.46 -11.99
C ASN A 378 -22.54 -21.54 -12.38
N LYS A 379 -21.58 -21.21 -13.23
CA LYS A 379 -20.53 -22.13 -13.66
C LYS A 379 -19.64 -22.60 -12.50
N LEU A 380 -19.31 -21.72 -11.57
CA LEU A 380 -18.57 -22.08 -10.35
C LEU A 380 -19.38 -23.05 -9.47
N ARG A 381 -20.70 -22.87 -9.35
CA ARG A 381 -21.57 -23.79 -8.62
C ARG A 381 -21.64 -25.16 -9.33
N GLU A 382 -21.72 -25.19 -10.64
CA GLU A 382 -21.67 -26.43 -11.45
C GLU A 382 -20.35 -27.18 -11.28
N LEU A 383 -19.23 -26.46 -11.10
CA LEU A 383 -17.92 -27.03 -10.79
C LEU A 383 -17.81 -27.52 -9.34
N GLY A 384 -18.89 -27.45 -8.55
CA GLY A 384 -18.92 -27.91 -7.17
C GLY A 384 -18.26 -26.99 -6.16
N GLN A 385 -18.07 -25.72 -6.50
CA GLN A 385 -17.56 -24.70 -5.58
C GLN A 385 -18.63 -24.25 -4.59
N LYS A 386 -18.23 -23.78 -3.43
CA LYS A 386 -19.11 -23.22 -2.41
C LYS A 386 -19.18 -21.70 -2.58
N GLU A 387 -20.38 -21.16 -2.68
CA GLU A 387 -20.56 -19.73 -2.74
C GLU A 387 -20.18 -19.09 -1.37
N ALA A 388 -19.26 -18.11 -1.39
CA ALA A 388 -18.81 -17.42 -0.19
C ALA A 388 -19.72 -16.24 0.16
N PHE A 389 -20.10 -15.46 -0.84
CA PHE A 389 -21.11 -14.41 -0.80
C PHE A 389 -21.79 -14.27 -2.18
N SER A 390 -22.97 -13.67 -2.21
CA SER A 390 -23.71 -13.44 -3.45
C SER A 390 -22.95 -12.51 -4.40
N PRO A 391 -23.05 -12.69 -5.73
CA PRO A 391 -22.33 -11.86 -6.70
C PRO A 391 -22.50 -10.36 -6.45
N LEU A 392 -21.39 -9.65 -6.26
CA LEU A 392 -21.37 -8.21 -6.04
C LEU A 392 -21.50 -7.48 -7.38
N ARG A 393 -22.55 -6.68 -7.53
CA ARG A 393 -22.87 -5.98 -8.77
C ARG A 393 -22.61 -4.50 -8.64
N VAL A 394 -22.07 -3.92 -9.69
CA VAL A 394 -21.82 -2.48 -9.80
C VAL A 394 -22.71 -1.94 -10.92
N LYS A 395 -23.65 -1.05 -10.60
CA LYS A 395 -24.62 -0.48 -11.56
C LYS A 395 -24.18 0.87 -12.14
N ASN A 396 -23.37 1.59 -11.40
CA ASN A 396 -22.88 2.93 -11.74
C ASN A 396 -21.38 3.00 -11.39
N ILE A 397 -20.73 4.09 -11.80
CA ILE A 397 -19.35 4.37 -11.36
C ILE A 397 -19.27 4.17 -9.84
N PRO A 398 -18.35 3.35 -9.34
CA PRO A 398 -18.22 3.08 -7.91
C PRO A 398 -18.06 4.36 -7.10
N ASP A 399 -18.93 4.52 -6.12
CA ASP A 399 -18.95 5.59 -5.14
C ASP A 399 -18.54 5.04 -3.75
N PRO A 400 -18.38 5.87 -2.71
CA PRO A 400 -18.03 5.41 -1.38
C PRO A 400 -18.95 4.34 -0.80
N ILE A 401 -20.24 4.34 -1.18
CA ILE A 401 -21.21 3.35 -0.72
C ILE A 401 -20.92 1.99 -1.33
N ILE A 402 -20.59 1.94 -2.63
CA ILE A 402 -20.19 0.70 -3.32
C ILE A 402 -18.91 0.14 -2.71
N TYR A 403 -17.89 0.96 -2.49
CA TYR A 403 -16.65 0.51 -1.83
C TYR A 403 -16.91 -0.05 -0.43
N GLN A 404 -17.78 0.58 0.35
CA GLN A 404 -18.18 0.06 1.66
C GLN A 404 -18.88 -1.29 1.55
N GLN A 405 -19.79 -1.50 0.58
CA GLN A 405 -20.44 -2.80 0.37
C GLN A 405 -19.45 -3.91 0.03
N PHE A 406 -18.43 -3.61 -0.78
CA PHE A 406 -17.36 -4.53 -1.12
C PHE A 406 -16.49 -4.86 0.10
N GLU A 407 -16.18 -3.87 0.93
CA GLU A 407 -15.46 -4.06 2.18
C GLU A 407 -16.25 -4.91 3.18
N GLU A 408 -17.55 -4.67 3.33
CA GLU A 408 -18.42 -5.46 4.19
C GLU A 408 -18.49 -6.93 3.74
N ALA A 409 -18.62 -7.19 2.44
CA ALA A 409 -18.57 -8.55 1.88
C ALA A 409 -17.23 -9.25 2.14
N GLY A 410 -16.13 -8.49 2.05
CA GLY A 410 -14.80 -8.95 2.44
C GLY A 410 -14.72 -9.31 3.92
N THR A 411 -15.30 -8.49 4.80
CA THR A 411 -15.35 -8.74 6.24
C THR A 411 -16.14 -10.02 6.56
N ASP A 412 -17.29 -10.21 5.93
CA ASP A 412 -18.10 -11.42 6.10
C ASP A 412 -17.33 -12.67 5.65
N LEU A 413 -16.62 -12.59 4.52
CA LEU A 413 -15.77 -13.67 4.03
C LEU A 413 -14.61 -13.97 5.00
N GLY A 414 -13.94 -12.95 5.50
CA GLY A 414 -12.88 -13.11 6.50
C GLY A 414 -13.38 -13.81 7.77
N GLN A 415 -14.54 -13.42 8.28
CA GLN A 415 -15.19 -14.07 9.42
C GLN A 415 -15.59 -15.53 9.10
N LEU A 416 -16.06 -15.81 7.89
CA LEU A 416 -16.40 -17.18 7.46
C LEU A 416 -15.17 -18.09 7.48
N ILE A 417 -14.00 -17.59 7.05
CA ILE A 417 -12.75 -18.35 7.02
C ILE A 417 -12.20 -18.54 8.42
N ASN A 418 -12.25 -17.51 9.28
CA ASN A 418 -11.71 -17.55 10.65
C ASN A 418 -12.59 -18.28 11.69
N LYS A 419 -13.74 -18.79 11.31
CA LYS A 419 -14.68 -19.49 12.23
C LYS A 419 -14.09 -20.64 13.05
N LYS A 420 -12.85 -21.06 12.77
CA LYS A 420 -12.13 -22.08 13.56
C LYS A 420 -11.28 -21.55 14.72
N LYS A 421 -11.01 -20.27 14.81
CA LYS A 421 -10.56 -19.73 16.10
C LYS A 421 -11.79 -19.77 17.00
N ASN A 422 -11.91 -20.81 17.84
CA ASN A 422 -12.83 -20.80 18.97
C ASN A 422 -12.68 -19.43 19.63
N ILE A 423 -13.65 -18.55 19.40
CA ILE A 423 -13.89 -17.46 20.34
C ILE A 423 -14.07 -18.22 21.64
N ALA A 424 -13.06 -18.17 22.51
CA ALA A 424 -13.18 -18.73 23.85
C ALA A 424 -14.51 -18.20 24.34
N SER A 425 -15.48 -19.09 24.57
CA SER A 425 -16.83 -18.70 24.92
C SER A 425 -16.66 -17.74 26.07
N MET A 426 -16.91 -16.45 25.83
CA MET A 426 -16.94 -15.47 26.91
C MET A 426 -17.91 -16.04 27.92
N LYS A 427 -17.39 -16.43 29.10
CA LYS A 427 -18.26 -16.66 30.24
C LYS A 427 -19.04 -15.38 30.38
N SER A 428 -20.33 -15.43 30.09
CA SER A 428 -21.22 -14.30 30.01
C SER A 428 -21.11 -13.48 31.30
N ILE A 429 -20.57 -12.28 31.20
CA ILE A 429 -20.59 -11.34 32.34
C ILE A 429 -21.94 -10.64 32.42
N ASP A 430 -22.64 -10.49 31.32
CA ASP A 430 -24.05 -10.09 31.28
C ASP A 430 -24.59 -10.31 29.83
N SER A 431 -25.48 -11.29 29.69
CA SER A 431 -26.02 -11.69 28.38
C SER A 431 -26.83 -10.58 27.67
N ASN A 432 -27.21 -9.53 28.37
CA ASN A 432 -27.96 -8.42 27.80
C ASN A 432 -27.05 -7.34 27.23
N LEU A 433 -25.91 -7.10 27.87
CA LEU A 433 -24.91 -6.14 27.39
C LEU A 433 -24.26 -6.65 26.10
N ASP A 434 -23.88 -7.94 26.05
CA ASP A 434 -23.28 -8.57 24.87
C ASP A 434 -24.22 -8.56 23.65
N LYS A 435 -25.53 -8.80 23.90
CA LYS A 435 -26.55 -8.71 22.85
C LYS A 435 -26.80 -7.28 22.37
N ALA A 436 -26.67 -6.30 23.26
CA ALA A 436 -26.81 -4.88 22.91
C ALA A 436 -25.63 -4.39 22.10
N LEU A 437 -24.37 -4.74 22.47
CA LEU A 437 -23.15 -4.35 21.79
C LEU A 437 -23.00 -5.03 20.43
N GLY A 438 -23.39 -6.30 20.30
CA GLY A 438 -23.35 -7.02 19.02
C GLY A 438 -24.40 -6.58 17.99
N ARG A 439 -25.29 -5.64 18.35
CA ARG A 439 -26.31 -5.04 17.47
C ARG A 439 -25.98 -3.62 17.03
N LEU A 440 -24.84 -3.07 17.43
CA LEU A 440 -24.40 -1.76 16.94
C LEU A 440 -24.05 -1.87 15.46
N SER A 441 -24.95 -1.44 14.62
CA SER A 441 -24.73 -1.24 13.18
C SER A 441 -24.27 0.19 12.94
N GLY A 442 -23.57 0.45 11.81
CA GLY A 442 -23.21 1.81 11.43
C GLY A 442 -24.43 2.73 11.43
N GLY A 443 -24.39 3.82 12.17
CA GLY A 443 -25.52 4.73 12.34
C GLY A 443 -25.19 5.95 13.20
N LEU A 444 -26.19 6.78 13.41
CA LEU A 444 -26.09 7.95 14.29
C LEU A 444 -26.47 7.53 15.71
N TYR A 445 -25.57 7.70 16.67
CA TYR A 445 -25.77 7.34 18.06
C TYR A 445 -25.76 8.56 18.95
N VAL A 446 -26.59 8.56 20.00
CA VAL A 446 -26.48 9.52 21.10
C VAL A 446 -25.75 8.85 22.25
N VAL A 447 -24.53 9.31 22.50
CA VAL A 447 -23.74 8.84 23.65
C VAL A 447 -23.97 9.77 24.81
N THR A 448 -24.42 9.23 25.95
CA THR A 448 -24.63 10.00 27.18
C THR A 448 -23.60 9.63 28.22
N ALA A 449 -23.12 10.62 28.95
CA ALA A 449 -22.24 10.42 30.09
C ALA A 449 -22.80 11.16 31.31
N SER A 450 -22.67 10.57 32.49
CA SER A 450 -23.06 11.17 33.76
C SER A 450 -21.92 11.07 34.76
N GLN A 451 -21.73 12.12 35.58
CA GLN A 451 -20.70 12.16 36.59
C GLN A 451 -21.23 12.91 37.82
N GLY A 452 -20.88 12.43 39.03
CA GLY A 452 -21.20 13.02 40.30
C GLY A 452 -22.48 12.45 40.95
N GLU A 453 -22.74 12.87 42.19
CA GLU A 453 -23.92 12.49 42.97
C GLU A 453 -24.56 13.74 43.55
N GLY A 454 -25.88 13.66 43.83
CA GLY A 454 -26.64 14.73 44.45
C GLY A 454 -26.53 16.07 43.66
N LEU A 455 -26.18 17.15 44.36
CA LEU A 455 -26.08 18.50 43.80
C LEU A 455 -24.90 18.69 42.79
N THR A 456 -23.96 17.76 42.75
CA THR A 456 -22.83 17.77 41.81
C THR A 456 -23.04 16.91 40.56
N PHE A 457 -24.23 16.31 40.43
CA PHE A 457 -24.57 15.45 39.30
C PHE A 457 -24.61 16.26 37.98
N ARG A 458 -23.84 15.83 37.01
CA ARG A 458 -23.81 16.40 35.66
C ARG A 458 -24.08 15.31 34.64
N GLN A 459 -24.87 15.64 33.64
CA GLN A 459 -25.10 14.81 32.47
C GLN A 459 -24.71 15.58 31.22
N SER A 460 -24.11 14.87 30.27
CA SER A 460 -23.87 15.37 28.95
C SER A 460 -24.28 14.32 27.90
N ALA A 461 -24.69 14.78 26.76
CA ALA A 461 -25.00 13.93 25.61
C ALA A 461 -24.28 14.46 24.38
N MET A 462 -23.79 13.56 23.53
CA MET A 462 -23.17 13.88 22.25
C MET A 462 -23.73 12.97 21.17
N VAL A 463 -23.76 13.46 19.94
CA VAL A 463 -24.11 12.64 18.77
C VAL A 463 -22.82 12.06 18.21
N ALA A 464 -22.76 10.75 18.09
CA ALA A 464 -21.65 10.03 17.48
C ALA A 464 -22.11 9.38 16.19
N SER A 465 -21.47 9.72 15.08
CA SER A 465 -21.72 9.12 13.76
C SER A 465 -20.87 7.86 13.50
N TRP A 466 -19.91 7.61 14.36
CA TRP A 466 -19.04 6.44 14.27
C TRP A 466 -18.82 5.85 15.66
N VAL A 467 -19.25 4.60 15.83
CA VAL A 467 -19.00 3.83 17.04
C VAL A 467 -18.45 2.48 16.60
N SER A 468 -17.23 2.15 16.99
CA SER A 468 -16.61 0.85 16.73
C SER A 468 -16.27 0.14 18.04
N GLN A 469 -16.35 -1.18 18.01
CA GLN A 469 -15.91 -1.99 19.15
C GLN A 469 -14.39 -2.00 19.21
N ALA A 470 -13.82 -1.45 20.27
CA ALA A 470 -12.37 -1.36 20.46
C ALA A 470 -11.77 -2.56 21.20
N SER A 471 -12.58 -3.29 22.00
CA SER A 471 -12.13 -4.46 22.75
C SER A 471 -13.32 -5.30 23.21
N PHE A 472 -13.12 -6.62 23.38
CA PHE A 472 -14.07 -7.53 24.03
C PHE A 472 -13.90 -7.57 25.57
N SER A 473 -12.85 -6.92 26.10
CA SER A 473 -12.64 -6.75 27.53
C SER A 473 -12.88 -5.30 27.90
N PRO A 474 -13.46 -5.01 29.08
CA PRO A 474 -13.65 -3.63 29.50
C PRO A 474 -12.29 -2.93 29.62
N VAL A 475 -12.14 -1.84 28.85
CA VAL A 475 -11.00 -0.94 28.93
C VAL A 475 -11.50 0.44 29.29
N SER A 476 -10.83 1.13 30.19
CA SER A 476 -11.12 2.52 30.48
C SER A 476 -10.47 3.41 29.43
N TYR A 477 -11.28 4.20 28.72
CA TYR A 477 -10.80 5.24 27.83
C TYR A 477 -10.73 6.57 28.56
N THR A 478 -9.59 7.22 28.51
CA THR A 478 -9.39 8.55 29.10
C THR A 478 -9.63 9.70 28.12
N HIS A 479 -9.80 9.44 26.81
CA HIS A 479 -10.03 10.48 25.81
C HIS A 479 -11.03 10.05 24.73
N LEU A 480 -12.25 10.59 24.82
CA LEU A 480 -13.16 10.75 23.68
C LEU A 480 -12.96 12.17 23.12
N ARG A 481 -12.53 12.30 21.88
CA ARG A 481 -12.56 13.60 21.21
C ARG A 481 -13.98 13.83 20.67
N ALA A 482 -14.70 14.74 21.28
CA ALA A 482 -15.92 15.31 20.71
C ALA A 482 -15.53 16.40 19.71
N HIS A 483 -16.09 16.36 18.51
CA HIS A 483 -16.23 17.57 17.70
C HIS A 483 -17.42 18.34 18.26
N GLU A 484 -17.16 19.41 18.96
CA GLU A 484 -18.19 20.39 19.29
C GLU A 484 -18.61 21.06 17.98
N THR A 485 -19.84 20.82 17.56
CA THR A 485 -20.51 21.73 16.65
C THR A 485 -21.14 22.80 17.51
N GLU A 486 -20.59 24.00 17.50
CA GLU A 486 -21.32 25.19 17.94
C GLU A 486 -22.57 25.29 17.06
N ALA A 487 -23.73 25.12 17.66
CA ALA A 487 -24.97 25.55 17.09
C ALA A 487 -25.25 26.94 17.64
N ASP A 488 -25.32 27.95 16.73
CA ASP A 488 -25.93 29.26 16.98
C ASP A 488 -27.43 29.12 17.31
#